data_0a8c9f1aef1fd9d19cb36811b698c5ee
#
_entry.id   0a8c9f1aef1fd9d19cb36811b698c5ee
#
_cell.length_a   1.000
_cell.length_b   1.000
_cell.length_c   1.000
_cell.angle_alpha   90.00
_cell.angle_beta   90.00
_cell.angle_gamma   90.00
#
_symmetry.space_group_name_H-M   'P 1'
#
loop_
_entity.id
_entity.type
_entity.pdbx_description
1 polymer ?
#
loop_
_entity_poly.entity_id
_entity_poly.type
_entity_poly.pdbx_seq_one_letter_code
_entity_poly.pdbx_strand_id
1 'polypeptide(L)'
;MILAAEQKAVLIDIREPREQQVSMLPGAITEKEFIKDPAKYKDAVKIAYCTISYRSGKFAQKLQEKGIPVYNLKGGILAWVHDGGKVYDQNGETLRIHVYGRKWNLGPNRYQAVW
;
A
#
# COMPACT_ATOMS: atom_id res chain seq x y z
N MET A 1 6.14 11.66 4.48
CA MET A 1 7.58 11.51 4.14
C MET A 1 7.89 12.36 2.91
N ILE A 2 8.94 13.16 3.01
CA ILE A 2 9.38 14.00 1.89
C ILE A 2 10.62 13.37 1.29
N LEU A 3 10.57 13.12 -0.02
CA LEU A 3 11.70 12.55 -0.76
C LEU A 3 12.37 13.63 -1.59
N ALA A 4 13.68 13.54 -1.75
CA ALA A 4 14.41 14.40 -2.69
C ALA A 4 13.95 14.11 -4.11
N ALA A 5 14.04 15.10 -5.00
CA ALA A 5 13.54 14.97 -6.37
C ALA A 5 14.17 13.80 -7.14
N GLU A 6 15.42 13.48 -6.87
CA GLU A 6 16.14 12.38 -7.51
C GLU A 6 15.88 11.02 -6.87
N GLN A 7 15.22 10.97 -5.71
CA GLN A 7 14.89 9.71 -5.06
C GLN A 7 13.59 9.16 -5.63
N LYS A 8 13.61 7.88 -5.94
CA LYS A 8 12.41 7.16 -6.38
C LYS A 8 11.84 6.38 -5.22
N ALA A 9 10.52 6.31 -5.15
CA ALA A 9 9.83 5.50 -4.17
C ALA A 9 8.99 4.47 -4.90
N VAL A 10 8.91 3.26 -4.33
CA VAL A 10 8.01 2.22 -4.81
C VAL A 10 7.07 1.85 -3.67
N LEU A 11 5.78 1.91 -3.97
CA LEU A 11 4.73 1.49 -3.03
C LEU A 11 4.42 0.03 -3.31
N ILE A 12 4.51 -0.81 -2.29
CA ILE A 12 4.30 -2.25 -2.42
C ILE A 12 3.03 -2.63 -1.67
N ASP A 13 2.01 -3.01 -2.43
CA ASP A 13 0.73 -3.44 -1.88
C ASP A 13 0.84 -4.92 -1.52
N ILE A 14 0.83 -5.23 -0.23
CA ILE A 14 0.99 -6.61 0.23
C ILE A 14 -0.36 -7.26 0.57
N ARG A 15 -1.47 -6.63 0.17
CA ARG A 15 -2.79 -7.19 0.37
C ARG A 15 -3.09 -8.29 -0.65
N GLU A 16 -4.26 -8.92 -0.51
CA GLU A 16 -4.69 -9.95 -1.44
C GLU A 16 -5.24 -9.36 -2.74
N PRO A 17 -5.23 -10.12 -3.85
CA PRO A 17 -5.73 -9.62 -5.15
C PRO A 17 -7.15 -9.07 -5.09
N ARG A 18 -8.06 -9.69 -4.32
CA ARG A 18 -9.45 -9.21 -4.19
C ARG A 18 -9.53 -7.82 -3.59
N GLU A 19 -8.59 -7.48 -2.68
CA GLU A 19 -8.51 -6.16 -2.08
C GLU A 19 -7.96 -5.15 -3.07
N GLN A 20 -6.96 -5.56 -3.82
CA GLN A 20 -6.29 -4.72 -4.82
C GLN A 20 -7.22 -4.37 -5.97
N GLN A 21 -8.13 -5.27 -6.33
CA GLN A 21 -9.11 -5.02 -7.38
C GLN A 21 -10.08 -3.89 -7.01
N VAL A 22 -10.36 -3.70 -5.73
CA VAL A 22 -11.23 -2.61 -5.29
C VAL A 22 -10.52 -1.26 -5.44
N SER A 23 -9.29 -1.15 -4.94
CA SER A 23 -8.47 0.04 -5.15
C SER A 23 -7.05 -0.18 -4.66
N MET A 24 -6.12 0.60 -5.21
CA MET A 24 -4.70 0.63 -4.81
C MET A 24 -4.22 2.08 -4.74
N LEU A 25 -3.14 2.31 -4.02
CA LEU A 25 -2.44 3.59 -4.03
C LEU A 25 -1.87 3.86 -5.43
N PRO A 26 -1.69 5.15 -5.80
CA PRO A 26 -1.21 5.48 -7.13
C PRO A 26 0.17 4.89 -7.40
N GLY A 27 0.31 4.20 -8.53
CA GLY A 27 1.59 3.62 -8.96
C GLY A 27 2.06 2.43 -8.16
N ALA A 28 1.26 1.89 -7.24
CA ALA A 28 1.67 0.77 -6.40
C ALA A 28 1.86 -0.51 -7.22
N ILE A 29 2.82 -1.32 -6.80
CA ILE A 29 3.04 -2.66 -7.34
C ILE A 29 2.59 -3.69 -6.30
N THR A 30 2.42 -4.93 -6.74
CA THR A 30 2.05 -6.01 -5.82
C THR A 30 3.30 -6.63 -5.17
N GLU A 31 3.10 -7.35 -4.07
CA GLU A 31 4.18 -8.12 -3.45
C GLU A 31 4.78 -9.10 -4.46
N LYS A 32 3.94 -9.77 -5.25
CA LYS A 32 4.39 -10.72 -6.26
C LYS A 32 5.31 -10.06 -7.29
N GLU A 33 4.94 -8.88 -7.77
CA GLU A 33 5.77 -8.14 -8.72
C GLU A 33 7.12 -7.76 -8.11
N PHE A 34 7.11 -7.32 -6.85
CA PHE A 34 8.34 -6.95 -6.16
C PHE A 34 9.27 -8.16 -6.00
N ILE A 35 8.72 -9.29 -5.54
CA ILE A 35 9.52 -10.49 -5.25
C ILE A 35 10.06 -11.13 -6.54
N LYS A 36 9.35 -10.96 -7.65
CA LYS A 36 9.79 -11.48 -8.93
C LYS A 36 11.14 -10.91 -9.37
N ASP A 37 11.38 -9.62 -9.09
CA ASP A 37 12.64 -8.96 -9.44
C ASP A 37 12.98 -7.85 -8.45
N PRO A 38 13.41 -8.20 -7.23
CA PRO A 38 13.72 -7.18 -6.23
C PRO A 38 14.87 -6.25 -6.64
N ALA A 39 15.81 -6.74 -7.45
CA ALA A 39 16.97 -5.95 -7.87
C ALA A 39 16.56 -4.74 -8.71
N LYS A 40 15.43 -4.82 -9.40
CA LYS A 40 14.90 -3.70 -10.19
C LYS A 40 14.65 -2.46 -9.31
N TYR A 41 14.37 -2.67 -8.04
CA TYR A 41 14.00 -1.61 -7.10
C TYR A 41 15.08 -1.30 -6.08
N LYS A 42 16.31 -1.80 -6.27
CA LYS A 42 17.35 -1.68 -5.24
C LYS A 42 17.68 -0.23 -4.86
N ASP A 43 17.58 0.69 -5.80
CA ASP A 43 17.89 2.11 -5.57
C ASP A 43 16.65 2.92 -5.18
N ALA A 44 15.50 2.30 -5.09
CA ALA A 44 14.26 2.97 -4.70
C ALA A 44 14.02 2.86 -3.21
N VAL A 45 13.37 3.87 -2.65
CA VAL A 45 12.82 3.78 -1.29
C VAL A 45 11.60 2.87 -1.34
N LYS A 46 11.63 1.78 -0.59
CA LYS A 46 10.56 0.77 -0.60
C LYS A 46 9.62 1.01 0.55
N ILE A 47 8.34 1.19 0.24
CA ILE A 47 7.30 1.47 1.23
C ILE A 47 6.18 0.44 1.03
N ALA A 48 6.03 -0.46 2.01
CA ALA A 48 4.97 -1.46 1.98
C ALA A 48 3.72 -0.93 2.68
N TYR A 49 2.54 -1.34 2.21
CA TYR A 49 1.30 -0.97 2.87
C TYR A 49 0.27 -2.10 2.79
N CYS A 50 -0.66 -2.07 3.73
CA CYS A 50 -1.87 -2.90 3.70
C CYS A 50 -3.05 -2.04 4.14
N THR A 51 -4.08 -2.62 4.73
CA THR A 51 -5.26 -1.85 5.14
C THR A 51 -4.96 -0.92 6.32
N ILE A 52 -4.32 -1.48 7.38
CA ILE A 52 -4.04 -0.73 8.62
C ILE A 52 -2.59 -0.88 9.12
N SER A 53 -1.69 -1.37 8.30
CA SER A 53 -0.25 -1.52 8.53
C SER A 53 0.20 -2.79 9.26
N TYR A 54 -0.68 -3.69 9.66
CA TYR A 54 -0.28 -4.90 10.38
C TYR A 54 0.47 -5.89 9.48
N ARG A 55 -0.14 -6.28 8.35
CA ARG A 55 0.49 -7.22 7.41
C ARG A 55 1.75 -6.63 6.78
N SER A 56 1.72 -5.34 6.44
CA SER A 56 2.87 -4.69 5.84
C SER A 56 4.02 -4.52 6.82
N GLY A 57 3.72 -4.35 8.11
CA GLY A 57 4.75 -4.32 9.15
C GLY A 57 5.51 -5.64 9.24
N LYS A 58 4.79 -6.76 9.19
CA LYS A 58 5.41 -8.09 9.19
C LYS A 58 6.25 -8.31 7.94
N PHE A 59 5.76 -7.90 6.79
CA PHE A 59 6.49 -8.00 5.52
C PHE A 59 7.79 -7.19 5.57
N ALA A 60 7.72 -5.94 6.05
CA ALA A 60 8.90 -5.08 6.17
C ALA A 60 9.94 -5.69 7.11
N GLN A 61 9.50 -6.22 8.24
CA GLN A 61 10.40 -6.86 9.20
C GLN A 61 11.12 -8.06 8.58
N LYS A 62 10.37 -8.90 7.86
CA LYS A 62 10.94 -10.07 7.20
C LYS A 62 12.01 -9.69 6.18
N LEU A 63 11.77 -8.63 5.41
CA LEU A 63 12.75 -8.18 4.41
C LEU A 63 13.96 -7.53 5.06
N GLN A 64 13.78 -6.79 6.14
CA GLN A 64 14.90 -6.21 6.87
C GLN A 64 15.82 -7.29 7.43
N GLU A 65 15.27 -8.41 7.88
CA GLU A 65 16.08 -9.55 8.34
C GLU A 65 16.92 -10.15 7.21
N LYS A 66 16.50 -9.94 5.97
CA LYS A 66 17.24 -10.37 4.78
C LYS A 66 18.15 -9.29 4.22
N GLY A 67 18.30 -8.17 4.93
CA GLY A 67 19.14 -7.07 4.50
C GLY A 67 18.50 -6.13 3.49
N ILE A 68 17.19 -6.19 3.30
CA ILE A 68 16.45 -5.32 2.38
C ILE A 68 15.63 -4.32 3.21
N PRO A 69 16.04 -3.03 3.26
CA PRO A 69 15.28 -2.04 4.02
C PRO A 69 13.94 -1.74 3.35
N VAL A 70 12.85 -1.90 4.12
CA VAL A 70 11.49 -1.59 3.67
C VAL A 70 10.80 -0.81 4.78
N TYR A 71 10.20 0.32 4.42
CA TYR A 71 9.39 1.10 5.34
C TYR A 71 7.96 0.60 5.33
N ASN A 72 7.26 0.78 6.45
CA ASN A 72 5.86 0.43 6.58
C ASN A 72 5.03 1.72 6.57
N LEU A 73 4.06 1.83 5.66
CA LEU A 73 3.17 2.99 5.63
C LEU A 73 2.22 2.91 6.83
N LYS A 74 2.47 3.76 7.81
CA LYS A 74 1.72 3.76 9.06
C LYS A 74 0.24 4.02 8.80
N GLY A 75 -0.62 3.15 9.34
CA GLY A 75 -2.06 3.24 9.15
C GLY A 75 -2.57 2.73 7.81
N GLY A 76 -1.68 2.38 6.89
CA GLY A 76 -2.06 1.76 5.61
C GLY A 76 -2.93 2.63 4.73
N ILE A 77 -3.74 1.98 3.88
CA ILE A 77 -4.61 2.68 2.93
C ILE A 77 -5.69 3.51 3.66
N LEU A 78 -6.13 3.08 4.84
CA LEU A 78 -7.11 3.85 5.61
C LEU A 78 -6.54 5.21 6.01
N ALA A 79 -5.32 5.26 6.54
CA ALA A 79 -4.68 6.53 6.88
C ALA A 79 -4.44 7.38 5.63
N TRP A 80 -4.06 6.73 4.52
CA TRP A 80 -3.83 7.42 3.25
C TRP A 80 -5.07 8.21 2.81
N VAL A 81 -6.27 7.58 2.81
CA VAL A 81 -7.48 8.25 2.37
C VAL A 81 -7.97 9.28 3.41
N HIS A 82 -7.72 9.06 4.71
CA HIS A 82 -8.03 10.05 5.74
C HIS A 82 -7.22 11.33 5.56
N ASP A 83 -5.98 11.21 5.10
CA ASP A 83 -5.11 12.35 4.86
C ASP A 83 -5.35 13.00 3.49
N GLY A 84 -6.39 12.57 2.77
CA GLY A 84 -6.75 13.16 1.49
C GLY A 84 -6.10 12.50 0.29
N GLY A 85 -5.40 11.39 0.49
CA GLY A 85 -4.79 10.64 -0.61
C GLY A 85 -5.85 9.97 -1.49
N LYS A 86 -5.55 9.87 -2.78
CA LYS A 86 -6.46 9.25 -3.75
C LYS A 86 -6.10 7.79 -3.96
N VAL A 87 -7.10 7.00 -4.34
CA VAL A 87 -6.91 5.58 -4.68
C VAL A 87 -7.48 5.30 -6.06
N TYR A 88 -6.99 4.25 -6.69
CA TYR A 88 -7.30 3.95 -8.09
C TYR A 88 -7.63 2.48 -8.26
N ASP A 89 -8.58 2.20 -9.14
CA ASP A 89 -8.79 0.85 -9.67
C ASP A 89 -8.34 0.82 -11.13
N GLN A 90 -8.63 -0.27 -11.84
CA GLN A 90 -8.20 -0.40 -13.23
C GLN A 90 -8.90 0.60 -14.17
N ASN A 91 -9.96 1.26 -13.72
CA ASN A 91 -10.70 2.24 -14.52
C ASN A 91 -10.34 3.69 -14.16
N GLY A 92 -9.48 3.93 -13.17
CA GLY A 92 -9.07 5.25 -12.75
C GLY A 92 -9.35 5.49 -11.27
N GLU A 93 -9.46 6.76 -10.89
CA GLU A 93 -9.72 7.12 -9.50
C GLU A 93 -11.07 6.58 -9.03
N THR A 94 -11.09 6.04 -7.80
CA THR A 94 -12.29 5.46 -7.20
C THR A 94 -12.46 5.93 -5.76
N LEU A 95 -13.70 5.87 -5.26
CA LEU A 95 -14.02 6.15 -3.86
C LEU A 95 -14.34 4.86 -3.09
N ARG A 96 -13.86 3.72 -3.55
CA ARG A 96 -14.09 2.42 -2.91
C ARG A 96 -12.79 1.91 -2.30
N ILE A 97 -12.88 1.37 -1.09
CA ILE A 97 -11.74 0.72 -0.42
C ILE A 97 -12.20 -0.59 0.20
N HIS A 98 -11.36 -1.62 0.11
CA HIS A 98 -11.63 -2.91 0.73
C HIS A 98 -11.18 -2.88 2.18
N VAL A 99 -12.05 -3.33 3.09
CA VAL A 99 -11.75 -3.44 4.52
C VAL A 99 -12.07 -4.86 5.00
N TYR A 100 -11.64 -5.20 6.21
CA TYR A 100 -11.81 -6.55 6.75
C TYR A 100 -13.26 -6.94 7.04
N GLY A 101 -14.13 -5.96 7.22
CA GLY A 101 -15.52 -6.19 7.53
C GLY A 101 -16.17 -4.89 7.98
N ARG A 102 -17.48 -4.96 8.33
CA ARG A 102 -18.25 -3.77 8.69
C ARG A 102 -17.60 -2.96 9.82
N LYS A 103 -17.07 -3.62 10.84
CA LYS A 103 -16.44 -2.93 11.97
C LYS A 103 -15.16 -2.19 11.58
N TRP A 104 -14.61 -2.51 10.42
CA TRP A 104 -13.42 -1.86 9.89
C TRP A 104 -13.73 -0.76 8.89
N ASN A 105 -15.01 -0.34 8.80
CA ASN A 105 -15.41 0.78 7.95
C ASN A 105 -15.04 2.09 8.64
N LEU A 106 -13.75 2.39 8.66
CA LEU A 106 -13.18 3.53 9.37
C LEU A 106 -12.68 4.64 8.43
N GLY A 107 -13.00 4.53 7.15
CA GLY A 107 -12.59 5.53 6.17
C GLY A 107 -13.42 6.81 6.24
N PRO A 108 -13.01 7.85 5.50
CA PRO A 108 -13.80 9.08 5.40
C PRO A 108 -15.19 8.80 4.83
N ASN A 109 -16.17 9.61 5.23
CA ASN A 109 -17.56 9.41 4.82
C ASN A 109 -17.78 9.37 3.30
N ARG A 110 -16.92 10.04 2.53
CA ARG A 110 -17.03 10.03 1.06
C ARG A 110 -16.62 8.71 0.42
N TYR A 111 -15.97 7.82 1.19
CA TYR A 111 -15.52 6.53 0.67
C TYR A 111 -16.50 5.44 0.98
N GLN A 112 -16.66 4.51 0.04
CA GLN A 112 -17.48 3.32 0.20
C GLN A 112 -16.58 2.15 0.59
N ALA A 113 -16.82 1.58 1.79
CA ALA A 113 -16.11 0.39 2.23
C ALA A 113 -16.69 -0.86 1.55
N VAL A 114 -15.81 -1.78 1.20
CA VAL A 114 -16.17 -3.08 0.60
C VAL A 114 -15.47 -4.16 1.44
N TRP A 115 -16.18 -5.27 1.71
CA TRP A 115 -15.58 -6.39 2.45
C TRP A 115 -16.11 -7.73 1.96
#